data_0f76250f2695697df333a971910392f8
#
_entry.id   0f76250f2695697df333a971910392f8
#
_cell.length_a   1.000
_cell.length_b   1.000
_cell.length_c   1.000
_cell.angle_alpha   90.00
_cell.angle_beta   90.00
_cell.angle_gamma   90.00
#
_symmetry.space_group_name_H-M   'P 1'
#
loop_
_entity.id
_entity.type
_entity.pdbx_description
1 polymer ?
#
loop_
_entity_poly.entity_id
_entity_poly.type
_entity_poly.pdbx_seq_one_letter_code
_entity_poly.pdbx_strand_id
1 'polypeptide(L)'
;MTYEELLTLSDSENLIVKEKELSGYGGRIYKNRIAINRSLPTQAEKACVLAEELGHHYTTTGDILDQSNAMNRKQEYRARIYGYNLKIGLTGLIGAYESGCRNFYEMAEYLDATEEYLKEAI
;
A
#
# COMPACT_ATOMS: atom_id res chain seq x y z
N MET A 1 0.90 8.45 -4.21
CA MET A 1 2.15 7.98 -4.89
C MET A 1 1.82 6.84 -5.86
N THR A 2 2.40 6.89 -7.03
CA THR A 2 2.29 5.80 -8.00
C THR A 2 3.15 4.62 -7.58
N TYR A 3 2.99 3.51 -8.29
CA TYR A 3 3.84 2.33 -8.07
C TYR A 3 5.32 2.66 -8.25
N GLU A 4 5.65 3.38 -9.30
CA GLU A 4 7.05 3.76 -9.55
C GLU A 4 7.62 4.67 -8.46
N GLU A 5 6.82 5.61 -7.98
CA GLU A 5 7.24 6.48 -6.89
C GLU A 5 7.46 5.68 -5.61
N LEU A 6 6.60 4.71 -5.32
CA LEU A 6 6.78 3.83 -4.17
C LEU A 6 8.01 2.94 -4.30
N LEU A 7 8.31 2.47 -5.51
CA LEU A 7 9.55 1.71 -5.76
C LEU A 7 10.78 2.57 -5.54
N THR A 8 10.74 3.81 -5.99
CA THR A 8 11.84 4.76 -5.79
C THR A 8 12.05 5.05 -4.30
N LEU A 9 10.98 5.27 -3.57
CA LEU A 9 11.04 5.45 -2.12
C LEU A 9 11.65 4.23 -1.44
N SER A 10 11.20 3.04 -1.82
CA SER A 10 11.72 1.79 -1.25
C SER A 10 13.22 1.66 -1.46
N ASP A 11 13.68 1.96 -2.66
CA ASP A 11 15.10 1.91 -2.99
C ASP A 11 15.91 2.89 -2.14
N SER A 12 15.40 4.11 -1.94
CA SER A 12 16.06 5.11 -1.11
C SER A 12 16.14 4.71 0.36
N GLU A 13 15.25 3.83 0.81
CA GLU A 13 15.22 3.30 2.18
C GLU A 13 15.94 1.96 2.30
N ASN A 14 16.67 1.56 1.28
CA ASN A 14 17.41 0.28 1.25
C ASN A 14 16.52 -0.95 1.36
N LEU A 15 15.30 -0.85 0.83
CA LEU A 15 14.38 -1.97 0.74
C LEU A 15 14.49 -2.61 -0.63
N ILE A 16 14.45 -3.94 -0.66
CA ILE A 16 14.53 -4.69 -1.92
C ILE A 16 13.11 -5.16 -2.26
N VAL A 17 12.56 -4.61 -3.34
CA VAL A 17 11.21 -4.96 -3.80
C VAL A 17 11.32 -5.76 -5.08
N LYS A 18 10.68 -6.93 -5.11
CA LYS A 18 10.66 -7.79 -6.31
C LYS A 18 9.26 -8.33 -6.54
N GLU A 19 8.90 -8.45 -7.81
CA GLU A 19 7.65 -9.11 -8.19
C GLU A 19 7.91 -10.60 -8.34
N LYS A 20 7.07 -11.41 -7.69
CA LYS A 20 7.21 -12.86 -7.66
C LYS A 20 5.85 -13.52 -7.70
N GLU A 21 5.80 -14.79 -8.08
CA GLU A 21 4.60 -15.59 -7.93
C GLU A 21 4.37 -15.86 -6.44
N LEU A 22 3.21 -15.42 -5.95
CA LEU A 22 2.82 -15.64 -4.55
C LEU A 22 1.46 -16.33 -4.52
N SER A 23 1.40 -17.49 -3.89
CA SER A 23 0.16 -18.24 -3.77
C SER A 23 -0.66 -17.71 -2.60
N GLY A 24 -1.83 -17.13 -2.89
CA GLY A 24 -2.75 -16.67 -1.86
C GLY A 24 -2.44 -15.33 -1.22
N TYR A 25 -1.42 -14.62 -1.69
CA TYR A 25 -1.03 -13.33 -1.12
C TYR A 25 -0.80 -12.29 -2.20
N GLY A 26 -1.21 -11.04 -1.95
CA GLY A 26 -0.88 -9.92 -2.81
C GLY A 26 0.57 -9.49 -2.64
N GLY A 27 1.06 -9.51 -1.40
CA GLY A 27 2.44 -9.16 -1.08
C GLY A 27 2.88 -9.75 0.23
N ARG A 28 4.17 -9.76 0.46
CA ARG A 28 4.78 -10.21 1.71
C ARG A 28 6.01 -9.39 2.01
N ILE A 29 6.30 -9.23 3.30
CA ILE A 29 7.51 -8.56 3.74
C ILE A 29 8.28 -9.47 4.70
N TYR A 30 9.60 -9.51 4.53
CA TYR A 30 10.52 -10.18 5.44
C TYR A 30 11.78 -9.33 5.57
N LYS A 31 12.00 -8.77 6.75
CA LYS A 31 13.11 -7.85 7.00
C LYS A 31 13.07 -6.68 6.00
N ASN A 32 14.13 -6.52 5.18
CA ASN A 32 14.20 -5.45 4.18
C ASN A 32 13.78 -5.91 2.78
N ARG A 33 13.12 -7.07 2.67
CA ARG A 33 12.70 -7.62 1.37
C ARG A 33 11.19 -7.64 1.29
N ILE A 34 10.68 -7.09 0.20
CA ILE A 34 9.25 -7.04 -0.10
C ILE A 34 9.01 -7.79 -1.41
N ALA A 35 8.08 -8.73 -1.40
CA ALA A 35 7.63 -9.41 -2.60
C ALA A 35 6.23 -8.94 -2.96
N ILE A 36 6.02 -8.58 -4.23
CA ILE A 36 4.71 -8.20 -4.76
C ILE A 36 4.29 -9.29 -5.73
N ASN A 37 3.03 -9.73 -5.64
CA ASN A 37 2.53 -10.77 -6.51
C ASN A 37 2.47 -10.25 -7.95
N ARG A 38 3.26 -10.87 -8.83
CA ARG A 38 3.31 -10.47 -10.25
C ARG A 38 1.99 -10.73 -10.97
N SER A 39 1.14 -11.58 -10.43
CA SER A 39 -0.16 -11.90 -11.03
C SER A 39 -1.22 -10.84 -10.79
N LEU A 40 -0.94 -9.82 -9.98
CA LEU A 40 -1.88 -8.70 -9.81
C LEU A 40 -2.08 -8.02 -11.16
N PRO A 41 -3.33 -7.83 -11.59
CA PRO A 41 -3.61 -7.46 -12.98
C PRO A 41 -3.24 -6.02 -13.35
N THR A 42 -3.15 -5.11 -12.39
CA THR A 42 -2.88 -3.71 -12.68
C THR A 42 -1.76 -3.16 -11.82
N GLN A 43 -1.13 -2.09 -12.31
CA GLN A 43 -0.12 -1.38 -11.52
C GLN A 43 -0.76 -0.70 -10.31
N ALA A 44 -2.01 -0.24 -10.44
CA ALA A 44 -2.72 0.36 -9.32
C ALA A 44 -2.85 -0.64 -8.16
N GLU A 45 -3.18 -1.89 -8.45
CA GLU A 45 -3.24 -2.93 -7.41
C GLU A 45 -1.88 -3.20 -6.80
N LYS A 46 -0.83 -3.28 -7.63
CA LYS A 46 0.54 -3.45 -7.14
C LYS A 46 0.97 -2.30 -6.25
N ALA A 47 0.60 -1.07 -6.62
CA ALA A 47 0.91 0.12 -5.82
C ALA A 47 0.24 0.06 -4.45
N CYS A 48 -1.03 -0.33 -4.41
CA CYS A 48 -1.77 -0.45 -3.15
C CYS A 48 -1.15 -1.51 -2.23
N VAL A 49 -0.76 -2.65 -2.80
CA VAL A 49 -0.12 -3.71 -2.04
C VAL A 49 1.25 -3.26 -1.52
N LEU A 50 2.04 -2.59 -2.36
CA LEU A 50 3.34 -2.09 -1.93
C LEU A 50 3.21 -1.07 -0.79
N ALA A 51 2.22 -0.17 -0.88
CA ALA A 51 1.97 0.79 0.19
C ALA A 51 1.62 0.09 1.51
N GLU A 52 0.83 -0.98 1.45
CA GLU A 52 0.49 -1.77 2.63
C GLU A 52 1.72 -2.43 3.24
N GLU A 53 2.58 -3.03 2.40
CA GLU A 53 3.81 -3.65 2.88
C GLU A 53 4.78 -2.62 3.46
N LEU A 54 4.87 -1.44 2.88
CA LEU A 54 5.65 -0.34 3.46
C LEU A 54 5.08 0.10 4.80
N GLY A 55 3.75 0.12 4.93
CA GLY A 55 3.09 0.37 6.19
C GLY A 55 3.53 -0.63 7.26
N HIS A 56 3.57 -1.90 6.92
CA HIS A 56 4.08 -2.94 7.82
C HIS A 56 5.53 -2.67 8.20
N HIS A 57 6.36 -2.34 7.24
CA HIS A 57 7.78 -2.08 7.48
C HIS A 57 8.00 -0.97 8.51
N TYR A 58 7.25 0.12 8.38
CA TYR A 58 7.46 1.31 9.20
C TYR A 58 6.76 1.28 10.54
N THR A 59 5.75 0.44 10.73
CA THR A 59 4.94 0.46 11.93
C THR A 59 4.97 -0.83 12.75
N THR A 60 5.34 -1.95 12.13
CA THR A 60 5.23 -3.25 12.79
C THR A 60 6.48 -3.60 13.57
N THR A 61 6.27 -4.08 14.80
CA THR A 61 7.29 -4.70 15.61
C THR A 61 6.77 -6.10 16.00
N GLY A 62 7.61 -7.10 15.82
CA GLY A 62 7.25 -8.48 16.14
C GLY A 62 6.48 -9.18 15.01
N ASP A 63 5.94 -10.35 15.30
CA ASP A 63 5.24 -11.18 14.34
C ASP A 63 3.75 -10.86 14.32
N ILE A 64 3.26 -10.33 13.20
CA ILE A 64 1.86 -9.95 13.04
C ILE A 64 1.03 -11.00 12.30
N LEU A 65 1.62 -12.14 11.95
CA LEU A 65 0.88 -13.19 11.24
C LEU A 65 -0.18 -13.84 12.13
N ASP A 66 0.00 -13.78 13.45
CA ASP A 66 -1.00 -14.28 14.38
C ASP A 66 -2.01 -13.17 14.71
N GLN A 67 -3.06 -13.12 13.92
CA GLN A 67 -4.11 -12.12 14.05
C GLN A 67 -5.09 -12.39 15.21
N SER A 68 -4.95 -13.50 15.91
CA SER A 68 -5.77 -13.80 17.07
C SER A 68 -5.41 -12.93 18.28
N ASN A 69 -4.21 -12.36 18.26
CA ASN A 69 -3.74 -11.48 19.32
C ASN A 69 -4.21 -10.04 19.06
N ALA A 70 -4.85 -9.42 20.04
CA ALA A 70 -5.37 -8.05 19.91
C ALA A 70 -4.26 -7.03 19.59
N MET A 71 -3.05 -7.25 20.12
CA MET A 71 -1.91 -6.38 19.84
C MET A 71 -1.52 -6.46 18.37
N ASN A 72 -1.52 -7.66 17.79
CA ASN A 72 -1.20 -7.84 16.37
C ASN A 72 -2.27 -7.19 15.49
N ARG A 73 -3.54 -7.24 15.87
CA ARG A 73 -4.60 -6.56 15.14
C ARG A 73 -4.42 -5.06 15.16
N LYS A 74 -4.00 -4.48 16.29
CA LYS A 74 -3.69 -3.05 16.38
C LYS A 74 -2.52 -2.65 15.50
N GLN A 75 -1.49 -3.49 15.45
CA GLN A 75 -0.35 -3.26 14.58
C GLN A 75 -0.77 -3.31 13.11
N GLU A 76 -1.61 -4.26 12.75
CA GLU A 76 -2.16 -4.37 11.39
C GLU A 76 -2.93 -3.11 11.01
N TYR A 77 -3.76 -2.61 11.91
CA TYR A 77 -4.52 -1.38 11.69
C TYR A 77 -3.58 -0.18 11.48
N ARG A 78 -2.54 -0.05 12.31
CA ARG A 78 -1.57 1.04 12.17
C ARG A 78 -0.82 0.95 10.83
N ALA A 79 -0.49 -0.25 10.40
CA ALA A 79 0.18 -0.46 9.13
C ALA A 79 -0.69 0.02 7.96
N ARG A 80 -1.98 -0.30 8.00
CA ARG A 80 -2.94 0.16 6.98
C ARG A 80 -3.06 1.67 6.94
N ILE A 81 -3.21 2.30 8.10
CA ILE A 81 -3.31 3.77 8.18
C ILE A 81 -2.05 4.40 7.63
N TYR A 82 -0.88 3.89 7.99
CA TYR A 82 0.38 4.38 7.45
C TYR A 82 0.43 4.27 5.93
N GLY A 83 0.04 3.09 5.41
CA GLY A 83 -0.01 2.85 3.97
C GLY A 83 -0.95 3.80 3.24
N TYR A 84 -2.14 4.04 3.78
CA TYR A 84 -3.10 4.99 3.20
C TYR A 84 -2.53 6.40 3.15
N ASN A 85 -1.91 6.85 4.23
CA ASN A 85 -1.30 8.18 4.28
C ASN A 85 -0.14 8.31 3.31
N LEU A 86 0.66 7.27 3.16
CA LEU A 86 1.79 7.25 2.24
C LEU A 86 1.33 7.28 0.79
N LYS A 87 0.36 6.44 0.45
CA LYS A 87 -0.11 6.27 -0.93
C LYS A 87 -0.98 7.44 -1.38
N ILE A 88 -1.90 7.86 -0.56
CA ILE A 88 -2.92 8.86 -0.88
C ILE A 88 -2.69 10.14 -0.09
N GLY A 89 -2.89 10.07 1.23
CA GLY A 89 -2.77 11.20 2.12
C GLY A 89 -3.75 12.33 1.83
N LEU A 90 -3.74 13.32 2.69
CA LEU A 90 -4.58 14.51 2.50
C LEU A 90 -4.18 15.27 1.23
N THR A 91 -2.88 15.35 0.95
CA THR A 91 -2.36 16.01 -0.25
C THR A 91 -2.91 15.37 -1.53
N GLY A 92 -2.95 14.02 -1.55
CA GLY A 92 -3.51 13.30 -2.70
C GLY A 92 -5.00 13.58 -2.89
N LEU A 93 -5.76 13.60 -1.81
CA LEU A 93 -7.19 13.89 -1.86
C LEU A 93 -7.46 15.31 -2.33
N ILE A 94 -6.70 16.28 -1.85
CA ILE A 94 -6.80 17.68 -2.28
C ILE A 94 -6.46 17.80 -3.77
N GLY A 95 -5.37 17.13 -4.21
CA GLY A 95 -4.99 17.15 -5.62
C GLY A 95 -6.06 16.57 -6.53
N ALA A 96 -6.69 15.48 -6.12
CA ALA A 96 -7.78 14.87 -6.88
C ALA A 96 -8.97 15.84 -6.98
N TYR A 97 -9.34 16.46 -5.87
CA TYR A 97 -10.41 17.45 -5.86
C TYR A 97 -10.11 18.62 -6.78
N GLU A 98 -8.91 19.19 -6.67
CA GLU A 98 -8.50 20.35 -7.50
C GLU A 98 -8.39 19.99 -8.98
N SER A 99 -8.16 18.73 -9.31
CA SER A 99 -8.12 18.25 -10.69
C SER A 99 -9.50 18.00 -11.28
N GLY A 100 -10.56 18.20 -10.49
CA GLY A 100 -11.93 18.07 -10.96
C GLY A 100 -12.50 16.66 -10.86
N CYS A 101 -11.89 15.78 -10.10
CA CYS A 101 -12.44 14.44 -9.87
C CYS A 101 -13.78 14.54 -9.14
N ARG A 102 -14.80 13.83 -9.63
CA ARG A 102 -16.17 13.93 -9.12
C ARG A 102 -16.65 12.68 -8.39
N ASN A 103 -15.97 11.56 -8.57
CA ASN A 103 -16.39 10.29 -7.99
C ASN A 103 -15.17 9.44 -7.68
N PHE A 104 -15.41 8.30 -7.02
CA PHE A 104 -14.31 7.41 -6.62
C PHE A 104 -13.56 6.85 -7.82
N TYR A 105 -14.24 6.58 -8.93
CA TYR A 105 -13.58 6.07 -10.11
C TYR A 105 -12.54 7.06 -10.64
N GLU A 106 -12.93 8.33 -10.79
CA GLU A 106 -12.02 9.37 -11.28
C GLU A 106 -10.88 9.62 -10.30
N MET A 107 -11.17 9.62 -9.00
CA MET A 107 -10.15 9.80 -7.98
C MET A 107 -9.16 8.63 -7.98
N ALA A 108 -9.65 7.41 -8.13
CA ALA A 108 -8.81 6.23 -8.18
C ALA A 108 -7.85 6.27 -9.37
N GLU A 109 -8.33 6.68 -10.54
CA GLU A 109 -7.47 6.85 -11.70
C GLU A 109 -6.42 7.92 -11.48
N TYR A 110 -6.81 9.06 -10.93
CA TYR A 110 -5.88 10.14 -10.64
C TYR A 110 -4.78 9.71 -9.65
N LEU A 111 -5.16 8.94 -8.63
CA LEU A 111 -4.26 8.53 -7.56
C LEU A 111 -3.51 7.23 -7.85
N ASP A 112 -3.77 6.61 -8.99
CA ASP A 112 -3.21 5.31 -9.35
C ASP A 112 -3.47 4.27 -8.26
N ALA A 113 -4.73 4.21 -7.83
CA ALA A 113 -5.21 3.30 -6.80
C ALA A 113 -6.46 2.59 -7.29
N THR A 114 -6.87 1.55 -6.59
CA THR A 114 -8.17 0.93 -6.86
C THR A 114 -9.27 1.69 -6.13
N GLU A 115 -10.50 1.62 -6.65
CA GLU A 115 -11.63 2.23 -5.97
C GLU A 115 -11.83 1.63 -4.58
N GLU A 116 -11.64 0.33 -4.46
CA GLU A 116 -11.78 -0.39 -3.19
C GLU A 116 -10.78 0.14 -2.16
N TYR A 117 -9.51 0.26 -2.56
CA TYR A 117 -8.47 0.80 -1.68
C TYR A 117 -8.80 2.23 -1.24
N LEU A 118 -9.25 3.06 -2.19
CA LEU A 118 -9.59 4.44 -1.91
C LEU A 118 -10.75 4.55 -0.91
N LYS A 119 -11.78 3.71 -1.07
CA LYS A 119 -12.92 3.70 -0.15
C LYS A 119 -12.51 3.30 1.26
N GLU A 120 -11.59 2.35 1.37
CA GLU A 120 -11.06 1.95 2.68
C GLU A 120 -10.22 3.05 3.33
N ALA A 121 -9.51 3.85 2.52
CA ALA A 121 -8.62 4.91 2.99
C ALA A 121 -9.37 6.15 3.49
N ILE A 122 -10.60 6.33 3.05
CA ILE A 122 -11.45 7.46 3.44
C ILE A 122 -12.43 7.05 4.57
#